data_f32c8f2bbeaff88b991289dc6221732d
#
_entry.id   f32c8f2bbeaff88b991289dc6221732d
#
_cell.length_a   1.000
_cell.length_b   1.000
_cell.length_c   1.000
_cell.angle_alpha   90.00
_cell.angle_beta   90.00
_cell.angle_gamma   90.00
#
_symmetry.space_group_name_H-M   'P 1'
#
loop_
_entity.id
_entity.type
_entity.pdbx_description
1 polymer ?
#
loop_
_entity_poly.entity_id
_entity_poly.type
_entity_poly.pdbx_seq_one_letter_code
_entity_poly.pdbx_strand_id
1 'polypeptide(L)'
;MTIGGASWWALDTNDPKTLRATWEFVKFLISPESQAFWNAETGYFPVNVDAHDEDVFKENIEKYPQFETAIDQLHDSAPQYAGALLSVFSEARAIVESEIESMLNGNETVDEAVDSMASQINDAIEEYNLVNT
;
A
#
# COMPACT_ATOMS: atom_id res chain seq x y z
N MET A 1 -2.46 10.68 2.69
CA MET A 1 -2.37 9.78 1.52
C MET A 1 -2.51 8.34 1.99
N THR A 2 -3.30 7.52 1.28
CA THR A 2 -3.38 6.08 1.57
C THR A 2 -2.25 5.39 0.81
N ILE A 3 -1.40 4.64 1.51
CA ILE A 3 -0.28 3.92 0.91
C ILE A 3 -0.67 2.45 0.69
N GLY A 4 -0.35 1.92 -0.49
CA GLY A 4 -0.41 0.50 -0.77
C GLY A 4 0.97 -0.13 -0.74
N GLY A 5 1.04 -1.44 -0.58
CA GLY A 5 2.33 -2.13 -0.56
C GLY A 5 2.20 -3.60 -0.20
N ALA A 6 3.36 -4.21 0.06
CA ALA A 6 3.49 -5.57 0.53
C ALA A 6 4.32 -5.60 1.82
N SER A 7 4.11 -6.62 2.62
CA SER A 7 4.86 -6.85 3.85
C SER A 7 5.59 -8.19 3.80
N TRP A 8 6.66 -8.28 4.54
CA TRP A 8 7.47 -9.48 4.67
C TRP A 8 7.09 -10.21 5.95
N TRP A 9 6.96 -11.51 5.86
CA TRP A 9 6.57 -12.35 6.98
C TRP A 9 7.63 -13.41 7.19
N ALA A 10 8.22 -13.44 8.39
CA ALA A 10 9.10 -14.52 8.79
C ALA A 10 8.26 -15.67 9.37
N LEU A 11 8.36 -16.85 8.76
CA LEU A 11 7.74 -18.06 9.29
C LEU A 11 8.66 -18.68 10.35
N ASP A 12 8.06 -19.08 11.48
CA ASP A 12 8.81 -19.84 12.49
C ASP A 12 9.03 -21.27 12.00
N THR A 13 10.29 -21.62 11.83
CA THR A 13 10.73 -22.98 11.41
C THR A 13 11.14 -23.84 12.59
N ASN A 14 11.03 -23.34 13.82
CA ASN A 14 11.56 -23.96 15.04
C ASN A 14 13.09 -24.25 14.97
N ASP A 15 13.80 -23.61 14.05
CA ASP A 15 15.26 -23.68 13.93
C ASP A 15 15.88 -22.29 14.15
N PRO A 16 16.59 -22.08 15.27
CA PRO A 16 17.21 -20.81 15.60
C PRO A 16 18.24 -20.31 14.57
N LYS A 17 18.87 -21.23 13.83
CA LYS A 17 19.85 -20.85 12.79
C LYS A 17 19.14 -20.27 11.56
N THR A 18 18.06 -20.91 11.14
CA THR A 18 17.22 -20.42 10.04
C THR A 18 16.59 -19.08 10.41
N LEU A 19 16.04 -18.95 11.62
CA LEU A 19 15.47 -17.70 12.09
C LEU A 19 16.53 -16.57 12.13
N ARG A 20 17.75 -16.88 12.59
CA ARG A 20 18.88 -15.93 12.57
C ARG A 20 19.24 -15.50 11.15
N ALA A 21 19.33 -16.43 10.22
CA ALA A 21 19.63 -16.14 8.82
C ALA A 21 18.53 -15.28 8.18
N THR A 22 17.26 -15.58 8.46
CA THR A 22 16.12 -14.76 8.01
C THR A 22 16.24 -13.34 8.53
N TRP A 23 16.61 -13.15 9.79
CA TRP A 23 16.81 -11.82 10.36
C TRP A 23 17.96 -11.04 9.69
N GLU A 24 19.11 -11.71 9.42
CA GLU A 24 20.21 -11.08 8.68
C GLU A 24 19.78 -10.67 7.26
N PHE A 25 18.95 -11.50 6.60
CA PHE A 25 18.40 -11.16 5.29
C PHE A 25 17.42 -9.95 5.36
N VAL A 26 16.54 -9.90 6.36
CA VAL A 26 15.67 -8.74 6.57
C VAL A 26 16.49 -7.47 6.79
N LYS A 27 17.54 -7.51 7.61
CA LYS A 27 18.43 -6.37 7.83
C LYS A 27 19.10 -5.89 6.54
N PHE A 28 19.52 -6.83 5.69
CA PHE A 28 20.08 -6.49 4.38
C PHE A 28 19.05 -5.75 3.51
N LEU A 29 17.81 -6.25 3.46
CA LEU A 29 16.77 -5.66 2.64
C LEU A 29 16.33 -4.25 3.08
N ILE A 30 16.42 -3.96 4.39
CA ILE A 30 16.10 -2.64 4.94
C ILE A 30 17.33 -1.75 5.12
N SER A 31 18.50 -2.15 4.60
CA SER A 31 19.69 -1.29 4.61
C SER A 31 19.47 -0.05 3.70
N PRO A 32 20.13 1.07 3.98
CA PRO A 32 20.03 2.27 3.15
C PRO A 32 20.27 1.97 1.68
N GLU A 33 21.33 1.26 1.36
CA GLU A 33 21.72 0.93 -0.01
C GLU A 33 20.67 0.08 -0.73
N SER A 34 20.15 -0.97 -0.04
CA SER A 34 19.12 -1.85 -0.61
C SER A 34 17.83 -1.09 -0.86
N GLN A 35 17.44 -0.21 0.06
CA GLN A 35 16.21 0.57 -0.04
C GLN A 35 16.31 1.67 -1.10
N ALA A 36 17.46 2.32 -1.25
CA ALA A 36 17.72 3.29 -2.31
C ALA A 36 17.66 2.63 -3.69
N PHE A 37 18.32 1.47 -3.85
CA PHE A 37 18.26 0.69 -5.07
C PHE A 37 16.83 0.25 -5.40
N TRP A 38 16.09 -0.28 -4.41
CA TRP A 38 14.72 -0.72 -4.61
C TRP A 38 13.78 0.42 -5.01
N ASN A 39 13.93 1.59 -4.40
CA ASN A 39 13.19 2.80 -4.79
C ASN A 39 13.49 3.19 -6.24
N ALA A 40 14.76 3.24 -6.63
CA ALA A 40 15.18 3.63 -7.97
C ALA A 40 14.63 2.69 -9.06
N GLU A 41 14.59 1.38 -8.80
CA GLU A 41 14.16 0.37 -9.77
C GLU A 41 12.63 0.17 -9.82
N THR A 42 11.91 0.48 -8.73
CA THR A 42 10.49 0.11 -8.61
C THR A 42 9.55 1.28 -8.31
N GLY A 43 10.09 2.40 -7.81
CA GLY A 43 9.29 3.52 -7.31
C GLY A 43 8.65 3.29 -5.94
N TYR A 44 8.91 2.16 -5.27
CA TYR A 44 8.43 1.94 -3.90
C TYR A 44 9.11 2.88 -2.92
N PHE A 45 8.35 3.34 -1.92
CA PHE A 45 8.92 4.20 -0.87
C PHE A 45 9.97 3.46 -0.06
N PRO A 46 11.15 4.08 0.22
CA PRO A 46 12.12 3.49 1.13
C PRO A 46 11.54 3.45 2.54
N VAL A 47 11.69 2.32 3.23
CA VAL A 47 11.31 2.19 4.64
C VAL A 47 12.42 2.65 5.60
N ASN A 48 13.61 2.89 5.06
CA ASN A 48 14.77 3.41 5.78
C ASN A 48 15.03 4.85 5.33
N VAL A 49 14.95 5.79 6.25
CA VAL A 49 15.13 7.23 5.96
C VAL A 49 16.54 7.55 5.49
N ASP A 50 17.55 6.80 5.94
CA ASP A 50 18.94 7.00 5.53
C ASP A 50 19.16 6.63 4.04
N ALA A 51 18.23 5.93 3.41
CA ALA A 51 18.27 5.65 1.98
C ALA A 51 18.23 6.92 1.12
N HIS A 52 17.65 8.00 1.63
CA HIS A 52 17.62 9.30 0.94
C HIS A 52 19.00 9.94 0.82
N ASP A 53 19.97 9.51 1.62
CA ASP A 53 21.35 10.00 1.58
C ASP A 53 22.22 9.25 0.57
N GLU A 54 21.74 8.10 0.07
CA GLU A 54 22.45 7.30 -0.92
C GLU A 54 22.50 7.98 -2.31
N ASP A 55 23.63 7.83 -2.99
CA ASP A 55 23.83 8.43 -4.32
C ASP A 55 22.81 7.94 -5.34
N VAL A 56 22.48 6.65 -5.32
CA VAL A 56 21.47 6.03 -6.21
C VAL A 56 20.10 6.69 -6.06
N PHE A 57 19.69 7.01 -4.82
CA PHE A 57 18.43 7.71 -4.57
C PHE A 57 18.50 9.14 -5.11
N LYS A 58 19.56 9.89 -4.80
CA LYS A 58 19.74 11.28 -5.25
C LYS A 58 19.76 11.40 -6.77
N GLU A 59 20.49 10.52 -7.45
CA GLU A 59 20.54 10.47 -8.92
C GLU A 59 19.17 10.16 -9.52
N ASN A 60 18.39 9.26 -8.88
CA ASN A 60 17.06 8.93 -9.35
C ASN A 60 16.08 10.11 -9.20
N ILE A 61 16.12 10.83 -8.08
CA ILE A 61 15.31 12.04 -7.86
C ILE A 61 15.72 13.18 -8.78
N GLU A 62 17.01 13.37 -9.03
CA GLU A 62 17.49 14.37 -10.00
C GLU A 62 16.94 14.09 -11.41
N LYS A 63 16.92 12.82 -11.82
CA LYS A 63 16.41 12.38 -13.12
C LYS A 63 14.89 12.41 -13.21
N TYR A 64 14.20 12.09 -12.12
CA TYR A 64 12.75 11.95 -12.05
C TYR A 64 12.18 12.67 -10.82
N PRO A 65 12.17 14.00 -10.77
CA PRO A 65 11.78 14.77 -9.58
C PRO A 65 10.34 14.55 -9.13
N GLN A 66 9.47 14.01 -10.00
CA GLN A 66 8.09 13.66 -9.63
C GLN A 66 8.01 12.59 -8.55
N PHE A 67 9.02 11.74 -8.35
CA PHE A 67 9.04 10.76 -7.28
C PHE A 67 9.17 11.40 -5.90
N GLU A 68 9.88 12.52 -5.78
CA GLU A 68 9.98 13.28 -4.53
C GLU A 68 8.62 13.82 -4.08
N THR A 69 7.80 14.30 -5.02
CA THR A 69 6.44 14.78 -4.73
C THR A 69 5.59 13.74 -4.00
N ALA A 70 5.72 12.46 -4.38
CA ALA A 70 4.96 11.38 -3.74
C ALA A 70 5.48 11.09 -2.32
N ILE A 71 6.77 11.20 -2.08
CA ILE A 71 7.42 11.04 -0.76
C ILE A 71 6.99 12.19 0.15
N ASP A 72 7.05 13.42 -0.32
CA ASP A 72 6.62 14.60 0.42
C ASP A 72 5.15 14.51 0.80
N GLN A 73 4.29 14.11 -0.14
CA GLN A 73 2.86 13.92 0.12
C GLN A 73 2.62 12.85 1.20
N LEU A 74 3.41 11.79 1.24
CA LEU A 74 3.31 10.77 2.28
C LEU A 74 3.66 11.35 3.65
N HIS A 75 4.75 12.11 3.75
CA HIS A 75 5.21 12.72 4.99
C HIS A 75 4.26 13.81 5.50
N ASP A 76 3.67 14.58 4.61
CA ASP A 76 2.71 15.64 4.94
C ASP A 76 1.31 15.10 5.26
N SER A 77 1.05 13.81 5.00
CA SER A 77 -0.26 13.21 5.24
C SER A 77 -0.48 12.94 6.73
N ALA A 78 -1.56 13.47 7.27
CA ALA A 78 -1.91 13.21 8.65
C ALA A 78 -2.26 11.72 8.87
N PRO A 79 -1.91 11.13 10.05
CA PRO A 79 -2.10 9.71 10.34
C PRO A 79 -3.53 9.18 10.16
N GLN A 80 -4.55 10.04 10.36
CA GLN A 80 -5.94 9.66 10.15
C GLN A 80 -6.30 9.31 8.70
N TYR A 81 -5.44 9.64 7.74
CA TYR A 81 -5.61 9.29 6.32
C TYR A 81 -4.87 8.03 5.90
N ALA A 82 -4.44 7.22 6.86
CA ALA A 82 -3.73 5.97 6.58
C ALA A 82 -4.58 4.88 5.89
N GLY A 83 -5.88 5.14 5.73
CA GLY A 83 -6.85 4.24 5.10
C GLY A 83 -7.91 3.77 6.09
N ALA A 84 -9.00 3.24 5.56
CA ALA A 84 -10.08 2.70 6.37
C ALA A 84 -9.76 1.28 6.85
N LEU A 85 -10.06 1.00 8.11
CA LEU A 85 -10.10 -0.37 8.64
C LEU A 85 -11.54 -0.88 8.52
N LEU A 86 -11.78 -1.71 7.54
CA LEU A 86 -13.09 -2.29 7.27
C LEU A 86 -13.02 -3.82 7.39
N SER A 87 -13.93 -4.41 8.16
CA SER A 87 -14.04 -5.87 8.27
C SER A 87 -14.36 -6.52 6.91
N VAL A 88 -15.11 -5.81 6.08
CA VAL A 88 -15.52 -6.21 4.71
C VAL A 88 -14.59 -5.67 3.63
N PHE A 89 -13.32 -5.40 3.93
CA PHE A 89 -12.42 -4.68 3.01
C PHE A 89 -12.23 -5.41 1.66
N SER A 90 -12.13 -6.74 1.67
CA SER A 90 -11.97 -7.52 0.43
C SER A 90 -13.22 -7.44 -0.45
N GLU A 91 -14.39 -7.45 0.14
CA GLU A 91 -15.68 -7.31 -0.56
C GLU A 91 -15.85 -5.89 -1.08
N ALA A 92 -15.55 -4.88 -0.25
CA ALA A 92 -15.57 -3.48 -0.67
C ALA A 92 -14.65 -3.21 -1.86
N ARG A 93 -13.46 -3.82 -1.90
CA ARG A 93 -12.57 -3.73 -3.08
C ARG A 93 -13.20 -4.34 -4.33
N ALA A 94 -13.79 -5.52 -4.22
CA ALA A 94 -14.42 -6.19 -5.35
C ALA A 94 -15.58 -5.37 -5.91
N ILE A 95 -16.38 -4.76 -5.04
CA ILE A 95 -17.46 -3.84 -5.44
C ILE A 95 -16.89 -2.64 -6.20
N VAL A 96 -15.87 -1.97 -5.65
CA VAL A 96 -15.25 -0.81 -6.30
C VAL A 96 -14.68 -1.17 -7.68
N GLU A 97 -13.97 -2.31 -7.78
CA GLU A 97 -13.42 -2.77 -9.05
C GLU A 97 -14.51 -3.04 -10.09
N SER A 98 -15.62 -3.70 -9.70
CA SER A 98 -16.75 -4.02 -10.57
C SER A 98 -17.49 -2.77 -11.08
N GLU A 99 -17.78 -1.82 -10.19
CA GLU A 99 -18.51 -0.60 -10.57
C GLU A 99 -17.65 0.32 -11.44
N ILE A 100 -16.33 0.41 -11.16
CA ILE A 100 -15.40 1.15 -12.04
C ILE A 100 -15.34 0.49 -13.44
N GLU A 101 -15.30 -0.83 -13.51
CA GLU A 101 -15.31 -1.54 -14.79
C GLU A 101 -16.62 -1.30 -15.53
N SER A 102 -17.77 -1.35 -14.86
CA SER A 102 -19.10 -1.07 -15.42
C SER A 102 -19.16 0.35 -16.00
N MET A 103 -18.71 1.34 -15.21
CA MET A 103 -18.64 2.74 -15.62
C MET A 103 -17.72 2.93 -16.86
N LEU A 104 -16.52 2.32 -16.86
CA LEU A 104 -15.57 2.43 -17.97
C LEU A 104 -16.11 1.78 -19.27
N ASN A 105 -16.95 0.76 -19.15
CA ASN A 105 -17.66 0.12 -20.27
C ASN A 105 -18.90 0.92 -20.73
N GLY A 106 -19.22 2.02 -20.08
CA GLY A 106 -20.33 2.90 -20.44
C GLY A 106 -21.71 2.37 -20.06
N ASN A 107 -21.79 1.44 -19.10
CA ASN A 107 -23.05 0.87 -18.63
C ASN A 107 -23.76 1.80 -17.61
N GLU A 108 -23.02 2.69 -17.00
CA GLU A 108 -23.49 3.65 -16.00
C GLU A 108 -22.67 4.93 -16.01
N THR A 109 -23.18 5.98 -15.41
CA THR A 109 -22.49 7.25 -15.21
C THR A 109 -21.58 7.19 -13.97
N VAL A 110 -20.68 8.18 -13.85
CA VAL A 110 -19.81 8.31 -12.66
C VAL A 110 -20.64 8.42 -11.37
N ASP A 111 -21.71 9.23 -11.39
CA ASP A 111 -22.56 9.44 -10.21
C ASP A 111 -23.30 8.15 -9.82
N GLU A 112 -23.85 7.42 -10.80
CA GLU A 112 -24.51 6.12 -10.58
C GLU A 112 -23.54 5.09 -10.01
N ALA A 113 -22.31 5.00 -10.54
CA ALA A 113 -21.28 4.11 -10.01
C ALA A 113 -20.90 4.43 -8.56
N VAL A 114 -20.74 5.71 -8.22
CA VAL A 114 -20.42 6.14 -6.84
C VAL A 114 -21.57 5.80 -5.87
N ASP A 115 -22.82 6.07 -6.27
CA ASP A 115 -23.98 5.75 -5.44
C ASP A 115 -24.15 4.24 -5.26
N SER A 116 -23.91 3.46 -6.32
CA SER A 116 -23.95 1.99 -6.28
C SER A 116 -22.86 1.44 -5.36
N MET A 117 -21.60 1.89 -5.49
CA MET A 117 -20.51 1.50 -4.59
C MET A 117 -20.84 1.80 -3.14
N ALA A 118 -21.34 2.99 -2.84
CA ALA A 118 -21.69 3.39 -1.47
C ALA A 118 -22.81 2.52 -0.89
N SER A 119 -23.87 2.23 -1.67
CA SER A 119 -24.97 1.37 -1.23
C SER A 119 -24.48 -0.04 -0.93
N GLN A 120 -23.81 -0.68 -1.89
CA GLN A 120 -23.36 -2.08 -1.74
C GLN A 120 -22.37 -2.27 -0.58
N ILE A 121 -21.44 -1.32 -0.38
CA ILE A 121 -20.49 -1.39 0.73
C ILE A 121 -21.18 -1.20 2.07
N ASN A 122 -22.17 -0.32 2.18
CA ASN A 122 -22.96 -0.16 3.39
C ASN A 122 -23.76 -1.42 3.71
N ASP A 123 -24.40 -2.04 2.71
CA ASP A 123 -25.13 -3.29 2.88
C ASP A 123 -24.21 -4.41 3.40
N ALA A 124 -23.01 -4.54 2.83
CA ALA A 124 -22.01 -5.51 3.29
C ALA A 124 -21.56 -5.27 4.75
N ILE A 125 -21.39 -4.00 5.15
CA ILE A 125 -21.07 -3.64 6.55
C ILE A 125 -22.23 -3.99 7.48
N GLU A 126 -23.46 -3.71 7.09
CA GLU A 126 -24.65 -4.04 7.88
C GLU A 126 -24.80 -5.55 8.05
N GLU A 127 -24.64 -6.33 6.98
CA GLU A 127 -24.70 -7.79 7.03
C GLU A 127 -23.61 -8.37 7.95
N TYR A 128 -22.38 -7.87 7.82
CA TYR A 128 -21.29 -8.26 8.70
C TYR A 128 -21.62 -8.00 10.18
N ASN A 129 -22.17 -6.84 10.48
CA ASN A 129 -22.51 -6.46 11.86
C ASN A 129 -23.65 -7.33 12.43
N LEU A 130 -24.63 -7.72 11.61
CA LEU A 130 -25.73 -8.60 12.06
C LEU A 130 -25.26 -9.99 12.51
N VAL A 131 -24.15 -10.47 11.96
CA VAL A 131 -23.63 -11.83 12.26
C VAL A 131 -22.56 -11.81 13.34
N ASN A 132 -21.92 -10.66 13.60
CA ASN A 132 -20.73 -10.54 14.46
C ASN A 132 -20.96 -9.65 15.70
N THR A 133 -22.18 -9.23 15.98
CA THR A 133 -22.62 -8.62 17.24
C THR A 133 -23.43 -9.65 18.02
#